data_479066dae6b1ee7df825ebac279241e4
#
_entry.id   479066dae6b1ee7df825ebac279241e4
#
_cell.length_a   1.000
_cell.length_b   1.000
_cell.length_c   1.000
_cell.angle_alpha   90.00
_cell.angle_beta   90.00
_cell.angle_gamma   90.00
#
_symmetry.space_group_name_H-M   'P 1'
#
loop_
_entity.id
_entity.type
_entity.pdbx_description
1 polymer ?
#
loop_
_entity_poly.entity_id
_entity_poly.type
_entity_poly.pdbx_seq_one_letter_code
_entity_poly.pdbx_strand_id
1 'polypeptide(L)'
;MNLKVGDKVVVISGKSKGTEGKIIKTLKKENKVIVEGANMITKHVKPTAANENGGIIKVEAPIHASNVMIIDPKTKKRTRIAKKIDEKGNKQRLSVKSKEILK
;
A
#
# COMPACT_ATOMS: atom_id res chain seq x y z
N MET A 1 10.25 4.25 -5.07
CA MET A 1 8.91 3.66 -4.87
C MET A 1 7.85 4.60 -5.43
N ASN A 2 6.95 4.08 -6.25
CA ASN A 2 5.89 4.87 -6.88
C ASN A 2 4.58 4.93 -6.08
N LEU A 3 4.53 4.22 -4.95
CA LEU A 3 3.35 4.16 -4.09
C LEU A 3 3.44 5.18 -2.97
N LYS A 4 2.30 5.71 -2.55
CA LYS A 4 2.20 6.69 -1.47
C LYS A 4 1.12 6.31 -0.48
N VAL A 5 1.23 6.83 0.74
CA VAL A 5 0.18 6.68 1.75
C VAL A 5 -1.13 7.25 1.20
N GLY A 6 -2.22 6.51 1.39
CA GLY A 6 -3.54 6.87 0.88
C GLY A 6 -3.89 6.27 -0.48
N ASP A 7 -2.90 5.68 -1.18
CA ASP A 7 -3.18 5.00 -2.45
C ASP A 7 -4.02 3.74 -2.21
N LYS A 8 -5.07 3.56 -3.02
CA LYS A 8 -5.85 2.32 -2.99
C LYS A 8 -5.15 1.29 -3.87
N VAL A 9 -4.84 0.15 -3.29
CA VAL A 9 -4.07 -0.90 -3.97
C VAL A 9 -4.73 -2.26 -3.79
N VAL A 10 -4.34 -3.22 -4.61
CA VAL A 10 -4.73 -4.63 -4.50
C VAL A 10 -3.48 -5.48 -4.39
N VAL A 11 -3.50 -6.47 -3.49
CA VAL A 11 -2.42 -7.43 -3.35
C VAL A 11 -2.54 -8.47 -4.47
N ILE A 12 -1.46 -8.65 -5.23
CA ILE A 12 -1.47 -9.51 -6.42
C ILE A 12 -0.82 -10.86 -6.21
N SER A 13 -0.13 -11.06 -5.08
CA SER A 13 0.51 -12.35 -4.78
C SER A 13 0.62 -12.56 -3.28
N GLY A 14 0.85 -13.82 -2.88
CA GLY A 14 0.99 -14.21 -1.48
C GLY A 14 -0.34 -14.58 -0.82
N LYS A 15 -0.32 -14.68 0.51
CA LYS A 15 -1.49 -15.11 1.29
C LYS A 15 -2.68 -14.15 1.19
N SER A 16 -2.40 -12.86 0.99
CA SER A 16 -3.44 -11.84 0.93
C SER A 16 -3.86 -11.47 -0.49
N LYS A 17 -3.50 -12.30 -1.48
CA LYS A 17 -3.85 -12.06 -2.88
C LYS A 17 -5.34 -11.74 -3.05
N GLY A 18 -5.63 -10.66 -3.76
CA GLY A 18 -7.00 -10.19 -4.00
C GLY A 18 -7.52 -9.21 -2.96
N THR A 19 -6.80 -9.00 -1.85
CA THR A 19 -7.22 -8.03 -0.83
C THR A 19 -6.98 -6.61 -1.35
N GLU A 20 -7.99 -5.78 -1.25
CA GLU A 20 -7.91 -4.36 -1.60
C GLU A 20 -7.90 -3.51 -0.35
N GLY A 21 -7.15 -2.42 -0.37
CA GLY A 21 -7.10 -1.48 0.76
C GLY A 21 -6.24 -0.29 0.45
N LYS A 22 -6.20 0.64 1.39
CA LYS A 22 -5.36 1.84 1.28
C LYS A 22 -4.01 1.60 1.94
N ILE A 23 -2.97 2.17 1.36
CA ILE A 23 -1.65 2.17 1.98
C ILE A 23 -1.67 3.11 3.18
N ILE A 24 -1.33 2.57 4.35
CA ILE A 24 -1.28 3.35 5.59
C ILE A 24 0.14 3.77 5.95
N LYS A 25 1.15 3.09 5.41
CA LYS A 25 2.56 3.43 5.63
C LYS A 25 3.41 2.89 4.50
N THR A 26 4.47 3.62 4.16
CA THR A 26 5.47 3.16 3.18
C THR A 26 6.83 3.04 3.86
N LEU A 27 7.54 1.95 3.56
CA LEU A 27 8.89 1.68 4.06
C LEU A 27 9.84 1.73 2.87
N LYS A 28 10.26 2.92 2.50
CA LYS A 28 11.04 3.15 1.27
C LYS A 28 12.36 2.40 1.25
N LYS A 29 13.05 2.33 2.38
CA LYS A 29 14.35 1.64 2.46
C LYS A 29 14.22 0.15 2.18
N GLU A 30 13.12 -0.46 2.59
CA GLU A 30 12.87 -1.88 2.42
C GLU A 30 12.05 -2.19 1.18
N ASN A 31 11.56 -1.16 0.49
CA ASN A 31 10.66 -1.25 -0.65
C ASN A 31 9.39 -2.04 -0.31
N LYS A 32 8.81 -1.73 0.85
CA LYS A 32 7.61 -2.38 1.38
C LYS A 32 6.54 -1.35 1.70
N VAL A 33 5.29 -1.80 1.75
CA VAL A 33 4.14 -0.98 2.12
C VAL A 33 3.27 -1.73 3.11
N ILE A 34 2.56 -1.00 3.95
CA ILE A 34 1.56 -1.57 4.84
C ILE A 34 0.19 -1.18 4.29
N VAL A 35 -0.62 -2.18 3.98
CA VAL A 35 -1.95 -2.01 3.39
C VAL A 35 -3.00 -2.35 4.42
N GLU A 36 -3.96 -1.45 4.62
CA GLU A 36 -5.05 -1.64 5.58
C GLU A 36 -5.81 -2.92 5.29
N GLY A 37 -5.93 -3.77 6.31
CA GLY A 37 -6.67 -5.03 6.20
C GLY A 37 -5.95 -6.16 5.47
N ALA A 38 -4.74 -5.94 4.95
CA ALA A 38 -3.98 -6.94 4.20
C ALA A 38 -2.81 -7.47 5.01
N ASN A 39 -2.46 -8.74 4.76
CA ASN A 39 -1.32 -9.41 5.41
C ASN A 39 -1.36 -9.31 6.93
N MET A 40 -2.53 -9.58 7.50
CA MET A 40 -2.73 -9.52 8.95
C MET A 40 -1.94 -10.61 9.67
N ILE A 41 -1.21 -10.21 10.69
CA ILE A 41 -0.48 -11.12 11.56
C ILE A 41 -0.94 -10.94 13.01
N THR A 42 -0.80 -12.01 13.78
CA THR A 42 -1.06 -11.97 15.22
C THR A 42 0.24 -11.61 15.92
N LYS A 43 0.19 -10.60 16.77
CA LYS A 43 1.36 -10.13 17.51
C LYS A 43 1.08 -10.16 19.01
N HIS A 44 2.01 -10.72 19.78
CA HIS A 44 1.96 -10.70 21.22
C HIS A 44 2.52 -9.38 21.74
N VAL A 45 1.72 -8.69 22.54
CA VAL A 45 2.11 -7.41 23.12
C VAL A 45 2.35 -7.62 24.61
N LYS A 46 3.55 -7.29 25.09
CA LYS A 46 3.88 -7.34 26.51
C LYS A 46 3.19 -6.20 27.26
N PRO A 47 2.75 -6.43 28.50
CA PRO A 47 2.21 -5.34 29.32
C PRO A 47 3.22 -4.20 29.47
N THR A 48 2.72 -2.99 29.31
CA THR A 48 3.53 -1.77 29.45
C THR A 48 2.75 -0.75 30.27
N ALA A 49 3.38 0.36 30.62
CA ALA A 49 2.69 1.45 31.31
C ALA A 49 1.49 2.00 30.50
N ALA A 50 1.58 1.95 29.18
CA ALA A 50 0.50 2.40 28.29
C ALA A 50 -0.53 1.32 28.01
N ASN A 51 -0.18 0.04 28.21
CA ASN A 51 -1.06 -1.10 27.97
C ASN A 51 -0.83 -2.16 29.04
N GLU A 52 -1.48 -1.97 30.17
CA GLU A 52 -1.30 -2.81 31.37
C GLU A 52 -1.65 -4.27 31.16
N ASN A 53 -2.64 -4.53 30.32
CA ASN A 53 -3.13 -5.89 30.10
C ASN A 53 -2.30 -6.65 29.07
N GLY A 54 -1.52 -5.95 28.25
CA GLY A 54 -0.82 -6.59 27.15
C GLY A 54 -1.81 -7.34 26.25
N GLY A 55 -1.38 -8.45 25.68
CA GLY A 55 -2.25 -9.37 24.98
C GLY A 55 -1.85 -9.68 23.56
N ILE A 56 -2.81 -10.20 22.80
CA ILE A 56 -2.64 -10.58 21.40
C ILE A 56 -3.43 -9.60 20.56
N ILE A 57 -2.75 -8.95 19.62
CA ILE A 57 -3.39 -8.03 18.67
C ILE A 57 -3.12 -8.48 17.25
N LYS A 58 -4.02 -8.12 16.34
CA LYS A 58 -3.83 -8.33 14.91
C LYS A 58 -3.35 -7.01 14.31
N VAL A 59 -2.25 -7.07 13.56
CA VAL A 59 -1.69 -5.90 12.89
C VAL A 59 -1.34 -6.25 11.45
N GLU A 60 -1.34 -5.26 10.60
CA GLU A 60 -0.91 -5.44 9.21
C GLU A 60 0.61 -5.53 9.15
N ALA A 61 1.12 -6.59 8.53
CA ALA A 61 2.55 -6.72 8.28
C ALA A 61 2.91 -6.07 6.95
N PRO A 62 4.16 -5.59 6.80
CA PRO A 62 4.61 -5.01 5.53
C PRO A 62 4.56 -6.02 4.39
N ILE A 63 4.20 -5.52 3.19
CA ILE A 63 4.17 -6.28 1.95
C ILE A 63 5.15 -5.63 0.99
N HIS A 64 5.95 -6.45 0.28
CA HIS A 64 6.86 -5.92 -0.73
C HIS A 64 6.07 -5.16 -1.80
N ALA A 65 6.57 -4.00 -2.20
CA ALA A 65 5.87 -3.13 -3.15
C ALA A 65 5.57 -3.81 -4.50
N SER A 66 6.40 -4.77 -4.92
CA SER A 66 6.17 -5.55 -6.14
C SER A 66 4.96 -6.47 -6.06
N ASN A 67 4.46 -6.75 -4.86
CA ASN A 67 3.31 -7.63 -4.63
C ASN A 67 1.98 -6.89 -4.59
N VAL A 68 1.98 -5.60 -4.84
CA VAL A 68 0.75 -4.79 -4.88
C VAL A 68 0.71 -3.98 -6.17
N MET A 69 -0.52 -3.68 -6.62
CA MET A 69 -0.75 -2.80 -7.76
C MET A 69 -1.77 -1.75 -7.36
N ILE A 70 -1.57 -0.53 -7.85
CA ILE A 70 -2.54 0.55 -7.60
C ILE A 70 -3.84 0.26 -8.34
N ILE A 71 -4.95 0.67 -7.75
CA ILE A 71 -6.26 0.58 -8.39
C ILE A 71 -6.51 1.89 -9.11
N ASP A 72 -6.79 1.81 -10.42
CA ASP A 72 -7.10 2.97 -11.24
C ASP A 72 -8.38 3.64 -10.72
N PRO A 73 -8.34 4.93 -10.37
CA PRO A 73 -9.53 5.61 -9.84
C PRO A 73 -10.66 5.75 -10.85
N LYS A 74 -10.35 5.71 -12.14
CA LYS A 74 -11.35 5.84 -13.20
C LYS A 74 -11.99 4.50 -13.57
N THR A 75 -11.19 3.48 -13.83
CA THR A 75 -11.69 2.15 -14.23
C THR A 75 -11.93 1.23 -13.05
N LYS A 76 -11.42 1.57 -11.87
CA LYS A 76 -11.47 0.76 -10.65
C LYS A 76 -10.84 -0.62 -10.81
N LYS A 77 -9.92 -0.75 -11.76
CA LYS A 77 -9.16 -1.98 -11.99
C LYS A 77 -7.69 -1.75 -11.64
N ARG A 78 -6.99 -2.84 -11.31
CA ARG A 78 -5.56 -2.74 -11.02
C ARG A 78 -4.80 -2.28 -12.26
N THR A 79 -3.80 -1.44 -12.04
CA THR A 79 -2.97 -0.89 -13.10
C THR A 79 -1.55 -0.65 -12.60
N ARG A 80 -0.65 -0.44 -13.54
CA ARG A 80 0.71 -0.01 -13.25
C ARG A 80 0.76 1.51 -13.16
N ILE A 81 1.81 2.01 -12.53
CA ILE A 81 2.06 3.44 -12.43
C ILE A 81 3.14 3.81 -13.44
N ALA A 82 2.83 4.73 -14.33
CA ALA A 82 3.81 5.35 -15.21
C ALA A 82 4.18 6.73 -14.66
N LYS A 83 5.35 7.22 -15.02
CA LYS A 83 5.81 8.57 -14.64
C LYS A 83 5.77 9.47 -15.86
N LYS A 84 5.28 10.68 -15.67
CA LYS A 84 5.28 11.72 -16.69
C LYS A 84 5.86 13.00 -16.10
N ILE A 85 6.65 13.70 -16.90
CA ILE A 85 7.17 15.02 -16.52
C ILE A 85 6.26 16.06 -17.13
N ASP A 86 5.74 16.97 -16.31
CA ASP A 86 4.89 18.05 -16.78
C ASP A 86 5.72 19.20 -17.39
N GLU A 87 5.07 20.23 -17.89
CA GLU A 87 5.71 21.39 -18.52
C GLU A 87 6.64 22.14 -17.57
N LYS A 88 6.40 22.04 -16.27
CA LYS A 88 7.21 22.68 -15.23
C LYS A 88 8.37 21.81 -14.75
N GLY A 89 8.52 20.61 -15.32
CA GLY A 89 9.57 19.67 -14.94
C GLY A 89 9.24 18.80 -13.73
N ASN A 90 8.02 18.85 -13.22
CA ASN A 90 7.60 18.02 -12.10
C ASN A 90 7.18 16.63 -12.57
N LYS A 91 7.58 15.61 -11.79
CA LYS A 91 7.18 14.24 -12.09
C LYS A 91 5.78 13.98 -11.57
N GLN A 92 4.95 13.40 -12.42
CA GLN A 92 3.59 13.00 -12.10
C GLN A 92 3.43 11.50 -12.26
N ARG A 93 2.57 10.91 -11.45
CA ARG A 93 2.21 9.50 -11.57
C ARG A 93 0.97 9.39 -12.45
N LEU A 94 0.99 8.43 -13.37
CA LEU A 94 -0.13 8.15 -14.27
C LEU A 94 -0.57 6.70 -14.15
N SER A 95 -1.87 6.47 -14.24
CA SER A 95 -2.39 5.13 -14.46
C SER A 95 -2.12 4.71 -15.90
N VAL A 96 -1.52 3.55 -16.08
CA VAL A 96 -1.25 3.02 -17.43
C VAL A 96 -2.55 2.72 -18.18
N LYS A 97 -3.60 2.28 -17.46
CA LYS A 97 -4.88 1.92 -18.10
C LYS A 97 -5.69 3.12 -18.56
N SER A 98 -5.87 4.13 -17.70
CA SER A 98 -6.71 5.28 -18.03
C SER A 98 -5.93 6.51 -18.41
N LYS A 99 -4.62 6.51 -18.17
CA LYS A 99 -3.74 7.67 -18.36
C LYS A 99 -4.13 8.86 -17.49
N GLU A 100 -4.90 8.59 -16.43
CA GLU A 100 -5.27 9.61 -15.47
C GLU A 100 -4.11 9.90 -14.51
N ILE A 101 -3.99 11.17 -14.11
CA ILE A 101 -2.97 11.58 -13.14
C ILE A 101 -3.36 11.05 -11.75
N LEU A 102 -2.43 10.38 -11.10
CA LEU A 102 -2.59 9.89 -9.75
C LEU A 102 -2.05 10.92 -8.75
N LYS A 103 -2.80 11.15 -7.73
CA LYS A 103 -2.41 12.11 -6.69
C LYS A 103 -1.31 11.57 -5.78
#